data_711ce3756bd2dd21b535fd96b3da71f3
#
_entry.id   711ce3756bd2dd21b535fd96b3da71f3
#
_cell.length_a   1.000
_cell.length_b   1.000
_cell.length_c   1.000
_cell.angle_alpha   90.00
_cell.angle_beta   90.00
_cell.angle_gamma   90.00
#
_symmetry.space_group_name_H-M   'P 1'
#
loop_
_entity.id
_entity.type
_entity.pdbx_description
1 polymer ?
#
loop_
_entity_poly.entity_id
_entity_poly.type
_entity_poly.pdbx_seq_one_letter_code
_entity_poly.pdbx_strand_id
1 'polypeptide(L)'
;MVEESNLKYWKDAGHVARRTLEAMKDELQPGKTFHEIIESAERFIHRHGGKPAFPGTIAVNDLAAHFTTNHQVEGVEGWDGEMVLQKGDCVKIDFGVHIKGHIGDNALTLEIGNSNEHTEQIKAAKEARDAAVE
;
A
#
# COMPACT_ATOMS: atom_id res chain seq x y z
N MET A 1 14.32 -10.08 -23.67
CA MET A 1 15.47 -9.80 -22.76
C MET A 1 15.28 -8.41 -22.21
N VAL A 2 15.43 -8.26 -20.89
CA VAL A 2 15.44 -6.93 -20.25
C VAL A 2 16.77 -6.28 -20.63
N GLU A 3 16.75 -5.13 -21.28
CA GLU A 3 17.97 -4.37 -21.52
C GLU A 3 18.60 -3.96 -20.20
N GLU A 4 19.88 -4.20 -20.02
CA GLU A 4 20.63 -3.89 -18.80
C GLU A 4 20.55 -2.41 -18.43
N SER A 5 20.41 -1.53 -19.44
CA SER A 5 20.16 -0.09 -19.29
C SER A 5 18.86 0.24 -18.56
N ASN A 6 17.85 -0.62 -18.61
CA ASN A 6 16.54 -0.41 -17.99
C ASN A 6 16.46 -1.00 -16.57
N LEU A 7 17.37 -1.88 -16.19
CA LEU A 7 17.39 -2.52 -14.87
C LEU A 7 17.43 -1.49 -13.73
N LYS A 8 18.12 -0.38 -13.95
CA LYS A 8 18.17 0.75 -13.00
C LYS A 8 16.77 1.27 -12.65
N TYR A 9 15.90 1.46 -13.67
CA TYR A 9 14.57 2.04 -13.44
C TYR A 9 13.66 1.09 -12.65
N TRP A 10 13.76 -0.23 -12.84
CA TRP A 10 13.05 -1.19 -12.01
C TRP A 10 13.55 -1.19 -10.57
N LYS A 11 14.88 -1.13 -10.36
CA LYS A 11 15.46 -1.01 -9.01
C LYS A 11 15.02 0.27 -8.32
N ASP A 12 15.04 1.39 -9.03
CA ASP A 12 14.62 2.69 -8.51
C ASP A 12 13.12 2.67 -8.16
N ALA A 13 12.27 2.13 -9.03
CA ALA A 13 10.83 2.00 -8.79
C ALA A 13 10.54 1.11 -7.57
N GLY A 14 11.16 -0.05 -7.48
CA GLY A 14 11.02 -0.95 -6.34
C GLY A 14 11.53 -0.32 -5.04
N HIS A 15 12.61 0.46 -5.11
CA HIS A 15 13.12 1.20 -3.96
C HIS A 15 12.15 2.26 -3.46
N VAL A 16 11.54 3.04 -4.37
CA VAL A 16 10.53 4.04 -3.99
C VAL A 16 9.29 3.34 -3.45
N ALA A 17 8.80 2.26 -4.08
CA ALA A 17 7.64 1.51 -3.61
C ALA A 17 7.85 0.97 -2.18
N ARG A 18 9.00 0.36 -1.90
CA ARG A 18 9.36 -0.10 -0.56
C ARG A 18 9.37 1.04 0.46
N ARG A 19 10.00 2.17 0.12
CA ARG A 19 10.07 3.33 1.01
C ARG A 19 8.70 3.96 1.26
N THR A 20 7.80 3.90 0.28
CA THR A 20 6.42 4.36 0.46
C THR A 20 5.72 3.52 1.53
N LEU A 21 5.79 2.20 1.46
CA LEU A 21 5.20 1.33 2.48
C LEU A 21 5.81 1.57 3.88
N GLU A 22 7.12 1.74 3.97
CA GLU A 22 7.78 2.05 5.24
C GLU A 22 7.28 3.37 5.84
N ALA A 23 7.14 4.41 5.02
CA ALA A 23 6.62 5.70 5.47
C ALA A 23 5.14 5.62 5.88
N MET A 24 4.35 4.80 5.22
CA MET A 24 2.93 4.64 5.56
C MET A 24 2.69 3.91 6.88
N LYS A 25 3.64 3.13 7.40
CA LYS A 25 3.49 2.48 8.71
C LYS A 25 3.16 3.48 9.83
N ASP A 26 3.76 4.64 9.79
CA ASP A 26 3.55 5.69 10.80
C ASP A 26 2.22 6.43 10.59
N GLU A 27 1.70 6.42 9.35
CA GLU A 27 0.42 7.04 9.00
C GLU A 27 -0.79 6.14 9.31
N LEU A 28 -0.59 4.82 9.40
CA LEU A 28 -1.64 3.83 9.67
C LEU A 28 -2.01 3.83 11.15
N GLN A 29 -2.76 4.86 11.56
CA GLN A 29 -3.19 5.07 12.94
C GLN A 29 -4.72 5.08 13.04
N PRO A 30 -5.30 4.69 14.20
CA PRO A 30 -6.72 4.84 14.44
C PRO A 30 -7.20 6.27 14.19
N GLY A 31 -8.33 6.43 13.50
CA GLY A 31 -8.92 7.72 13.18
C GLY A 31 -8.45 8.37 11.88
N LYS A 32 -7.42 7.82 11.24
CA LYS A 32 -7.01 8.25 9.90
C LYS A 32 -8.00 7.74 8.86
N THR A 33 -8.38 8.59 7.92
CA THR A 33 -9.22 8.17 6.80
C THR A 33 -8.40 7.40 5.76
N PHE A 34 -9.06 6.48 5.05
CA PHE A 34 -8.42 5.75 3.96
C PHE A 34 -7.88 6.70 2.88
N HIS A 35 -8.62 7.77 2.62
CA HIS A 35 -8.23 8.78 1.67
C HIS A 35 -6.95 9.52 2.07
N GLU A 36 -6.84 9.98 3.31
CA GLU A 36 -5.63 10.65 3.81
C GLU A 36 -4.39 9.77 3.63
N ILE A 37 -4.54 8.45 3.85
CA ILE A 37 -3.45 7.49 3.72
C ILE A 37 -3.04 7.34 2.24
N ILE A 38 -4.01 7.14 1.35
CA ILE A 38 -3.73 7.01 -0.09
C ILE A 38 -3.08 8.29 -0.63
N GLU A 39 -3.63 9.46 -0.34
CA GLU A 39 -3.03 10.73 -0.76
C GLU A 39 -1.62 10.94 -0.19
N SER A 40 -1.39 10.55 1.06
CA SER A 40 -0.07 10.67 1.69
C SER A 40 0.94 9.79 0.95
N ALA A 41 0.56 8.55 0.60
CA ALA A 41 1.39 7.64 -0.16
C ALA A 41 1.70 8.18 -1.56
N GLU A 42 0.71 8.68 -2.29
CA GLU A 42 0.90 9.25 -3.62
C GLU A 42 1.78 10.50 -3.59
N ARG A 43 1.59 11.38 -2.62
CA ARG A 43 2.49 12.52 -2.40
C ARG A 43 3.92 12.08 -2.11
N PHE A 44 4.10 11.01 -1.33
CA PHE A 44 5.42 10.45 -1.05
C PHE A 44 6.08 9.93 -2.32
N ILE A 45 5.35 9.15 -3.12
CA ILE A 45 5.81 8.62 -4.42
C ILE A 45 6.30 9.75 -5.33
N HIS A 46 5.49 10.79 -5.50
CA HIS A 46 5.84 11.93 -6.35
C HIS A 46 7.09 12.68 -5.86
N ARG A 47 7.22 12.91 -4.55
CA ARG A 47 8.40 13.55 -3.96
C ARG A 47 9.69 12.78 -4.17
N HIS A 48 9.59 11.44 -4.35
CA HIS A 48 10.75 10.57 -4.57
C HIS A 48 10.97 10.22 -6.05
N GLY A 49 10.35 10.98 -6.97
CA GLY A 49 10.61 10.88 -8.41
C GLY A 49 9.87 9.75 -9.12
N GLY A 50 8.97 9.06 -8.44
CA GLY A 50 8.06 8.07 -9.03
C GLY A 50 6.72 8.68 -9.42
N LYS A 51 5.88 7.84 -10.02
CA LYS A 51 4.43 8.09 -10.20
C LYS A 51 3.68 6.82 -9.79
N PRO A 52 2.43 6.93 -9.30
CA PRO A 52 1.60 5.75 -9.09
C PRO A 52 1.47 4.93 -10.37
N ALA A 53 1.71 3.62 -10.27
CA ALA A 53 1.55 2.70 -11.39
C ALA A 53 0.08 2.26 -11.56
N PHE A 54 -0.65 2.27 -10.48
CA PHE A 54 -2.09 2.05 -10.37
C PHE A 54 -2.62 2.83 -9.16
N PRO A 55 -3.95 3.01 -9.02
CA PRO A 55 -4.52 3.65 -7.83
C PRO A 55 -4.12 2.91 -6.57
N GLY A 56 -3.60 3.62 -5.57
CA GLY A 56 -3.27 3.03 -4.29
C GLY A 56 -4.47 2.33 -3.67
N THR A 57 -4.27 1.17 -3.05
CA THR A 57 -5.35 0.42 -2.42
C THR A 57 -5.13 0.26 -0.92
N ILE A 58 -6.23 0.27 -0.18
CA ILE A 58 -6.28 0.03 1.25
C ILE A 58 -7.47 -0.87 1.56
N ALA A 59 -7.23 -2.08 2.02
CA ALA A 59 -8.26 -3.05 2.31
C ALA A 59 -8.19 -3.46 3.79
N VAL A 60 -9.33 -3.59 4.44
CA VAL A 60 -9.43 -3.80 5.88
C VAL A 60 -10.25 -5.05 6.18
N ASN A 61 -9.78 -5.85 7.12
CA ASN A 61 -10.40 -7.05 7.64
C ASN A 61 -10.74 -8.05 6.54
N ASP A 62 -12.02 -8.33 6.28
CA ASP A 62 -12.51 -9.28 5.28
C ASP A 62 -12.40 -8.79 3.82
N LEU A 63 -12.11 -7.51 3.60
CA LEU A 63 -11.71 -7.02 2.28
C LEU A 63 -10.29 -7.50 1.98
N ALA A 64 -10.15 -8.35 0.96
CA ALA A 64 -8.84 -8.96 0.66
C ALA A 64 -7.88 -8.00 -0.01
N ALA A 65 -8.31 -7.30 -1.07
CA ALA A 65 -7.48 -6.43 -1.92
C ALA A 65 -8.33 -5.49 -2.79
N HIS A 66 -7.66 -4.62 -3.56
CA HIS A 66 -8.21 -3.79 -4.64
C HIS A 66 -9.28 -2.77 -4.21
N PHE A 67 -9.39 -2.50 -2.92
CA PHE A 67 -10.25 -1.44 -2.45
C PHE A 67 -9.50 -0.11 -2.50
N THR A 68 -10.06 0.88 -3.18
CA THR A 68 -9.52 2.24 -3.27
C THR A 68 -10.60 3.27 -3.00
N THR A 69 -10.18 4.46 -2.58
CA THR A 69 -11.10 5.59 -2.42
C THR A 69 -11.12 6.40 -3.71
N ASN A 70 -12.29 6.76 -4.20
CA ASN A 70 -12.43 7.58 -5.39
C ASN A 70 -13.28 8.82 -5.08
N HIS A 71 -12.65 10.01 -5.08
CA HIS A 71 -13.35 11.28 -4.87
C HIS A 71 -14.04 11.83 -6.10
N GLN A 72 -13.88 11.23 -7.28
CA GLN A 72 -14.32 11.81 -8.53
C GLN A 72 -15.61 11.23 -9.07
N VAL A 73 -16.26 10.31 -8.36
CA VAL A 73 -17.55 9.77 -8.79
C VAL A 73 -18.66 10.49 -8.03
N GLU A 74 -19.13 11.61 -8.58
CA GLU A 74 -20.35 12.28 -8.09
C GLU A 74 -21.54 11.31 -8.09
N GLY A 75 -22.21 11.16 -6.96
CA GLY A 75 -23.46 10.42 -6.83
C GLY A 75 -23.33 8.94 -6.45
N VAL A 76 -22.17 8.43 -6.13
CA VAL A 76 -22.02 7.11 -5.53
C VAL A 76 -21.91 7.27 -4.00
N GLU A 77 -23.04 7.14 -3.31
CA GLU A 77 -23.07 7.07 -1.85
C GLU A 77 -22.29 5.83 -1.39
N GLY A 78 -21.35 6.00 -0.44
CA GLY A 78 -20.66 4.90 0.24
C GLY A 78 -19.29 4.49 -0.32
N TRP A 79 -18.70 5.25 -1.23
CA TRP A 79 -17.31 5.08 -1.66
C TRP A 79 -16.43 6.13 -0.97
N ASP A 80 -16.03 5.83 0.24
CA ASP A 80 -15.81 6.83 1.24
C ASP A 80 -14.34 7.08 1.54
N GLY A 81 -13.87 8.25 1.11
CA GLY A 81 -12.76 8.90 1.78
C GLY A 81 -13.01 9.13 3.29
N GLU A 82 -14.22 8.86 3.76
CA GLU A 82 -14.64 8.95 5.16
C GLU A 82 -14.44 7.65 5.96
N MET A 83 -14.16 6.51 5.32
CA MET A 83 -13.80 5.30 6.05
C MET A 83 -12.53 5.53 6.86
N VAL A 84 -12.62 5.30 8.17
CA VAL A 84 -11.52 5.53 9.12
C VAL A 84 -11.01 4.23 9.69
N LEU A 85 -9.70 4.15 9.87
CA LEU A 85 -9.04 3.04 10.56
C LEU A 85 -9.43 3.00 12.02
N GLN A 86 -9.68 1.80 12.50
CA GLN A 86 -10.00 1.53 13.91
C GLN A 86 -8.92 0.67 14.55
N LYS A 87 -8.81 0.76 15.87
CA LYS A 87 -7.94 -0.14 16.62
C LYS A 87 -8.42 -1.59 16.46
N GLY A 88 -7.50 -2.48 16.14
CA GLY A 88 -7.79 -3.90 15.89
C GLY A 88 -7.95 -4.24 14.41
N ASP A 89 -8.05 -3.25 13.52
CA ASP A 89 -8.15 -3.51 12.09
C ASP A 89 -6.91 -4.22 11.55
N CYS A 90 -7.12 -5.26 10.75
CA CYS A 90 -6.10 -5.88 9.90
C CYS A 90 -6.07 -5.17 8.56
N VAL A 91 -5.09 -4.33 8.34
CA VAL A 91 -4.99 -3.45 7.17
C VAL A 91 -3.98 -3.98 6.17
N LYS A 92 -4.38 -4.03 4.91
CA LYS A 92 -3.54 -4.33 3.75
C LYS A 92 -3.45 -3.07 2.90
N ILE A 93 -2.25 -2.55 2.69
CA ILE A 93 -1.97 -1.47 1.76
C ILE A 93 -1.12 -1.98 0.60
N ASP A 94 -1.41 -1.49 -0.59
CA ASP A 94 -0.74 -1.92 -1.82
C ASP A 94 -0.52 -0.71 -2.73
N PHE A 95 0.74 -0.43 -3.04
CA PHE A 95 1.15 0.72 -3.84
C PHE A 95 2.16 0.31 -4.92
N GLY A 96 1.74 0.49 -6.16
CA GLY A 96 2.62 0.39 -7.30
C GLY A 96 3.26 1.74 -7.64
N VAL A 97 4.54 1.71 -7.95
CA VAL A 97 5.30 2.89 -8.40
C VAL A 97 5.89 2.61 -9.76
N HIS A 98 5.85 3.59 -10.66
CA HIS A 98 6.64 3.49 -11.88
C HIS A 98 7.63 4.64 -12.05
N ILE A 99 8.80 4.32 -12.62
CA ILE A 99 9.81 5.27 -13.09
C ILE A 99 10.06 4.98 -14.55
N LYS A 100 9.73 5.91 -15.42
CA LYS A 100 9.82 5.74 -16.89
C LYS A 100 9.12 4.47 -17.40
N GLY A 101 7.97 4.11 -16.81
CA GLY A 101 7.20 2.94 -17.20
C GLY A 101 7.66 1.60 -16.58
N HIS A 102 8.74 1.59 -15.80
CA HIS A 102 9.24 0.39 -15.10
C HIS A 102 8.63 0.35 -13.71
N ILE A 103 7.91 -0.72 -13.39
CA ILE A 103 7.05 -0.82 -12.21
C ILE A 103 7.77 -1.58 -11.09
N GLY A 104 7.66 -1.01 -9.88
CA GLY A 104 7.87 -1.70 -8.62
C GLY A 104 6.54 -1.78 -7.88
N ASP A 105 6.15 -2.97 -7.47
CA ASP A 105 4.87 -3.28 -6.84
C ASP A 105 5.11 -3.92 -5.48
N ASN A 106 4.48 -3.38 -4.44
CA ASN A 106 4.69 -3.84 -3.07
C ASN A 106 3.42 -3.68 -2.22
N ALA A 107 3.16 -4.69 -1.41
CA ALA A 107 2.08 -4.67 -0.43
C ALA A 107 2.61 -4.91 1.00
N LEU A 108 1.84 -4.45 1.97
CA LEU A 108 2.10 -4.62 3.39
C LEU A 108 0.80 -4.89 4.13
N THR A 109 0.83 -5.87 5.05
CA THR A 109 -0.24 -6.10 6.01
C THR A 109 0.23 -5.79 7.42
N LEU A 110 -0.57 -5.05 8.17
CA LEU A 110 -0.31 -4.81 9.59
C LEU A 110 -1.63 -4.64 10.37
N GLU A 111 -1.50 -4.72 11.68
CA GLU A 111 -2.60 -4.56 12.61
C GLU A 111 -2.56 -3.18 13.27
N ILE A 112 -3.71 -2.52 13.35
CA ILE A 112 -3.80 -1.16 13.87
C ILE A 112 -3.91 -1.17 15.39
N GLY A 113 -3.02 -0.41 16.05
CA GLY A 113 -3.07 -0.19 17.50
C GLY A 113 -2.68 -1.39 18.36
N ASN A 114 -1.90 -2.34 17.82
CA ASN A 114 -1.31 -3.48 18.54
C ASN A 114 -2.35 -4.31 19.32
N SER A 115 -3.44 -4.71 18.69
CA SER A 115 -4.46 -5.56 19.32
C SER A 115 -3.98 -7.00 19.49
N ASN A 116 -3.02 -7.44 18.65
CA ASN A 116 -2.47 -8.79 18.56
C ASN A 116 -3.49 -9.88 18.15
N GLU A 117 -4.62 -9.49 17.58
CA GLU A 117 -5.65 -10.44 17.13
C GLU A 117 -5.26 -11.16 15.84
N HIS A 118 -4.48 -10.50 14.96
CA HIS A 118 -4.08 -11.00 13.65
C HIS A 118 -2.58 -11.31 13.54
N THR A 119 -1.83 -11.16 14.63
CA THR A 119 -0.36 -11.28 14.64
C THR A 119 0.13 -12.61 14.08
N GLU A 120 -0.44 -13.74 14.49
CA GLU A 120 -0.03 -15.07 14.03
C GLU A 120 -0.35 -15.29 12.54
N GLN A 121 -1.48 -14.78 12.07
CA GLN A 121 -1.87 -14.85 10.66
C GLN A 121 -0.92 -14.03 9.77
N ILE A 122 -0.60 -12.82 10.18
CA ILE A 122 0.34 -11.94 9.48
C ILE A 122 1.74 -12.58 9.44
N LYS A 123 2.17 -13.15 10.56
CA LYS A 123 3.44 -13.87 10.66
C LYS A 123 3.50 -15.07 9.73
N ALA A 124 2.47 -15.93 9.73
CA ALA A 124 2.39 -17.09 8.85
C ALA A 124 2.43 -16.71 7.36
N ALA A 125 1.72 -15.65 6.97
CA ALA A 125 1.74 -15.14 5.59
C ALA A 125 3.15 -14.65 5.19
N LYS A 126 3.85 -13.98 6.11
CA LYS A 126 5.23 -13.52 5.89
C LYS A 126 6.20 -14.69 5.76
N GLU A 127 6.12 -15.68 6.64
CA GLU A 127 6.96 -16.88 6.60
C GLU A 127 6.73 -17.68 5.30
N ALA A 128 5.46 -17.82 4.87
CA ALA A 128 5.13 -18.48 3.60
C ALA A 128 5.72 -17.75 2.39
N ARG A 129 5.63 -16.42 2.36
CA ARG A 129 6.26 -15.61 1.32
C ARG A 129 7.78 -15.79 1.31
N ASP A 130 8.43 -15.70 2.47
CA ASP A 130 9.89 -15.79 2.58
C ASP A 130 10.38 -17.18 2.12
N ALA A 131 9.68 -18.26 2.51
CA ALA A 131 9.97 -19.62 2.04
C ALA A 131 9.73 -19.85 0.53
N ALA A 132 8.86 -19.03 -0.08
CA ALA A 132 8.61 -19.13 -1.52
C ALA A 132 9.71 -18.44 -2.36
N VAL A 133 10.53 -17.58 -1.76
CA VAL A 133 11.60 -16.81 -2.42
C VAL A 133 12.96 -17.52 -2.32
N GLU A 134 13.14 -18.41 -1.36
CA GLU A 134 14.35 -19.25 -1.20
C GLU A 134 14.45 -20.31 -2.30
#